data_e82d5add6080d4f24d056e5a4b5e257e
#
_entry.id   e82d5add6080d4f24d056e5a4b5e257e
#
_cell.length_a   1.000
_cell.length_b   1.000
_cell.length_c   1.000
_cell.angle_alpha   90.00
_cell.angle_beta   90.00
_cell.angle_gamma   90.00
#
_symmetry.space_group_name_H-M   'P 1'
#
loop_
_entity.id
_entity.type
_entity.pdbx_description
1 polymer ?
#
loop_
_entity_poly.entity_id
_entity_poly.type
_entity_poly.pdbx_seq_one_letter_code
_entity_poly.pdbx_strand_id
1 'polypeptide(L)'
;LQGRAAIAWFARSLIHIVGMKMPPSGLFALPLQALSWLGNQGTRAIVAVLLAAIAVPPFGELARPYVTHAIFLLLCISFMRVDVAMLRAHLRRPALVLAATAWTTIAVPGLVGLGARLTGVDAAAPDLTLALMLQATASPMMASPALAALMGLDATLVLITLVTSTALVPLTAPVFAYVFMGETLSLSPATLGLKLAGILAGALAAATAIRLVFGIETIRRHRAPIDGFNICILFVFASAIMAHFLADLLATPFRMLGLAVLAFAVFFLLLGTTMLLFRNAGRERAMALGMMVSLRNMGLMLAATEGAIPGTTWLYFAMSQFPIHLAPQLLRPFAERLRAAPRPPGENDQALISPARD
;
A
#
# COMPACT_ATOMS: atom_id res chain seq x y z
N LEU A 1 -12.67 -32.78 14.96
CA LEU A 1 -12.65 -33.34 13.58
C LEU A 1 -13.48 -32.51 12.60
N GLN A 2 -14.63 -31.96 13.02
CA GLN A 2 -15.50 -31.11 12.16
C GLN A 2 -14.84 -29.81 11.69
N GLY A 3 -14.04 -29.15 12.55
CA GLY A 3 -13.34 -27.90 12.17
C GLY A 3 -12.28 -28.06 11.06
N ARG A 4 -11.58 -29.20 11.02
CA ARG A 4 -10.57 -29.50 9.98
C ARG A 4 -11.21 -29.72 8.60
N ALA A 5 -12.38 -30.37 8.56
CA ALA A 5 -13.11 -30.60 7.32
C ALA A 5 -13.67 -29.29 6.73
N ALA A 6 -14.20 -28.40 7.58
CA ALA A 6 -14.70 -27.10 7.19
C ALA A 6 -13.59 -26.19 6.63
N ILE A 7 -12.43 -26.15 7.27
CA ILE A 7 -11.25 -25.39 6.79
C ILE A 7 -10.76 -25.94 5.45
N ALA A 8 -10.68 -27.25 5.29
CA ALA A 8 -10.25 -27.88 4.03
C ALA A 8 -11.27 -27.67 2.89
N TRP A 9 -12.57 -27.70 3.19
CA TRP A 9 -13.62 -27.40 2.22
C TRP A 9 -13.57 -25.92 1.80
N PHE A 10 -13.45 -25.00 2.77
CA PHE A 10 -13.34 -23.58 2.53
C PHE A 10 -12.10 -23.23 1.69
N ALA A 11 -10.94 -23.79 2.02
CA ALA A 11 -9.71 -23.59 1.25
C ALA A 11 -9.86 -24.08 -0.21
N ARG A 12 -10.48 -25.23 -0.44
CA ARG A 12 -10.77 -25.74 -1.79
C ARG A 12 -11.75 -24.84 -2.55
N SER A 13 -12.81 -24.39 -1.90
CA SER A 13 -13.81 -23.50 -2.49
C SER A 13 -13.16 -22.15 -2.85
N LEU A 14 -12.28 -21.61 -1.99
CA LEU A 14 -11.55 -20.37 -2.24
C LEU A 14 -10.60 -20.48 -3.45
N ILE A 15 -9.87 -21.61 -3.55
CA ILE A 15 -9.00 -21.91 -4.70
C ILE A 15 -9.83 -21.97 -6.00
N HIS A 16 -11.02 -22.56 -5.93
CA HIS A 16 -11.92 -22.65 -7.10
C HIS A 16 -12.49 -21.29 -7.52
N ILE A 17 -12.92 -20.48 -6.54
CA ILE A 17 -13.47 -19.13 -6.77
C ILE A 17 -12.42 -18.21 -7.38
N VAL A 18 -11.15 -18.31 -6.93
CA VAL A 18 -10.05 -17.46 -7.40
C VAL A 18 -9.38 -18.01 -8.67
N GLY A 19 -9.76 -19.21 -9.13
CA GLY A 19 -9.24 -19.84 -10.35
C GLY A 19 -7.74 -20.17 -10.30
N MET A 20 -7.24 -20.53 -9.12
CA MET A 20 -5.82 -20.88 -8.89
C MET A 20 -5.56 -22.34 -9.29
N LYS A 21 -4.51 -22.58 -10.10
CA LYS A 21 -4.08 -23.94 -10.46
C LYS A 21 -3.06 -24.46 -9.45
N MET A 22 -3.27 -25.67 -8.93
CA MET A 22 -2.29 -26.32 -8.02
C MET A 22 -1.07 -26.84 -8.79
N PRO A 23 0.15 -26.82 -8.18
CA PRO A 23 1.34 -27.43 -8.79
C PRO A 23 1.27 -28.95 -8.76
N PRO A 24 1.92 -29.65 -9.71
CA PRO A 24 2.07 -31.09 -9.66
C PRO A 24 2.97 -31.49 -8.48
N SER A 25 2.59 -32.53 -7.74
CA SER A 25 3.20 -32.98 -6.50
C SER A 25 4.48 -33.78 -6.70
N GLY A 26 5.61 -33.25 -6.17
CA GLY A 26 6.84 -33.98 -5.91
C GLY A 26 7.37 -33.62 -4.53
N LEU A 27 7.63 -34.62 -3.67
CA LEU A 27 7.65 -34.47 -2.20
C LEU A 27 8.84 -33.70 -1.59
N PHE A 28 9.97 -33.48 -2.28
CA PHE A 28 11.21 -32.94 -1.70
C PHE A 28 11.65 -31.53 -2.18
N ALA A 29 10.95 -30.95 -3.15
CA ALA A 29 11.18 -29.56 -3.57
C ALA A 29 10.07 -28.61 -3.06
N LEU A 30 9.27 -29.04 -2.10
CA LEU A 30 7.96 -28.49 -1.73
C LEU A 30 7.94 -27.05 -1.23
N PRO A 31 8.82 -26.55 -0.33
CA PRO A 31 8.61 -25.19 0.17
C PRO A 31 8.91 -24.13 -0.88
N LEU A 32 9.99 -24.29 -1.65
CA LEU A 32 10.40 -23.30 -2.66
C LEU A 32 9.46 -23.32 -3.88
N GLN A 33 8.98 -24.49 -4.27
CA GLN A 33 8.00 -24.64 -5.36
C GLN A 33 6.63 -24.10 -4.96
N ALA A 34 6.19 -24.36 -3.71
CA ALA A 34 4.94 -23.82 -3.16
C ALA A 34 4.98 -22.29 -3.09
N LEU A 35 6.10 -21.71 -2.60
CA LEU A 35 6.30 -20.27 -2.60
C LEU A 35 6.32 -19.70 -4.02
N SER A 36 7.01 -20.34 -4.95
CA SER A 36 7.06 -19.91 -6.34
C SER A 36 5.69 -19.97 -7.01
N TRP A 37 4.92 -21.04 -6.75
CA TRP A 37 3.55 -21.16 -7.23
C TRP A 37 2.66 -20.05 -6.66
N LEU A 38 2.74 -19.79 -5.35
CA LEU A 38 1.99 -18.73 -4.70
C LEU A 38 2.36 -17.34 -5.26
N GLY A 39 3.65 -17.08 -5.44
CA GLY A 39 4.16 -15.82 -6.01
C GLY A 39 3.68 -15.57 -7.44
N ASN A 40 3.57 -16.63 -8.25
CA ASN A 40 3.09 -16.53 -9.62
C ASN A 40 1.59 -16.26 -9.75
N GLN A 41 0.80 -16.39 -8.66
CA GLN A 41 -0.63 -16.04 -8.67
C GLN A 41 -0.88 -14.53 -8.64
N GLY A 42 0.11 -13.73 -8.22
CA GLY A 42 0.03 -12.27 -8.23
C GLY A 42 -1.19 -11.72 -7.46
N THR A 43 -1.98 -10.87 -8.12
CA THR A 43 -3.15 -10.20 -7.51
C THR A 43 -4.24 -11.16 -7.05
N ARG A 44 -4.36 -12.34 -7.67
CA ARG A 44 -5.33 -13.38 -7.25
C ARG A 44 -4.99 -13.92 -5.87
N ALA A 45 -3.70 -14.16 -5.59
CA ALA A 45 -3.27 -14.59 -4.27
C ALA A 45 -3.53 -13.53 -3.20
N ILE A 46 -3.37 -12.24 -3.52
CA ILE A 46 -3.64 -11.14 -2.57
C ILE A 46 -5.13 -11.12 -2.18
N VAL A 47 -6.04 -11.26 -3.13
CA VAL A 47 -7.48 -11.34 -2.86
C VAL A 47 -7.82 -12.58 -2.04
N ALA A 48 -7.25 -13.74 -2.41
CA ALA A 48 -7.45 -15.00 -1.68
C ALA A 48 -6.96 -14.90 -0.23
N VAL A 49 -5.81 -14.25 -0.02
CA VAL A 49 -5.23 -13.99 1.32
C VAL A 49 -6.16 -13.12 2.16
N LEU A 50 -6.71 -12.05 1.60
CA LEU A 50 -7.64 -11.18 2.32
C LEU A 50 -8.91 -11.93 2.74
N LEU A 51 -9.50 -12.72 1.83
CA LEU A 51 -10.67 -13.54 2.14
C LEU A 51 -10.36 -14.65 3.17
N ALA A 52 -9.20 -15.30 3.07
CA ALA A 52 -8.75 -16.28 4.02
C ALA A 52 -8.50 -15.67 5.41
N ALA A 53 -7.96 -14.46 5.46
CA ALA A 53 -7.72 -13.71 6.70
C ALA A 53 -9.03 -13.44 7.47
N ILE A 54 -10.11 -13.12 6.75
CA ILE A 54 -11.44 -12.90 7.34
C ILE A 54 -12.04 -14.23 7.85
N ALA A 55 -11.77 -15.33 7.15
CA ALA A 55 -12.39 -16.62 7.42
C ALA A 55 -11.78 -17.39 8.61
N VAL A 56 -10.59 -17.00 9.09
CA VAL A 56 -9.88 -17.70 10.17
C VAL A 56 -9.55 -16.75 11.33
N PRO A 57 -10.57 -16.20 12.06
CA PRO A 57 -10.36 -15.24 13.13
C PRO A 57 -9.35 -15.69 14.23
N PRO A 58 -9.32 -16.97 14.67
CA PRO A 58 -8.37 -17.39 15.70
C PRO A 58 -6.90 -17.24 15.30
N PHE A 59 -6.58 -17.38 14.01
CA PHE A 59 -5.25 -17.12 13.50
C PHE A 59 -4.92 -15.62 13.54
N GLY A 60 -5.92 -14.76 13.34
CA GLY A 60 -5.77 -13.32 13.42
C GLY A 60 -5.32 -12.87 14.81
N GLU A 61 -5.91 -13.41 15.89
CA GLU A 61 -5.49 -13.11 17.26
C GLU A 61 -4.03 -13.55 17.52
N LEU A 62 -3.66 -14.73 17.05
CA LEU A 62 -2.29 -15.22 17.16
C LEU A 62 -1.29 -14.36 16.36
N ALA A 63 -1.73 -13.77 15.25
CA ALA A 63 -0.92 -12.95 14.35
C ALA A 63 -0.72 -11.52 14.87
N ARG A 64 -1.59 -10.99 15.74
CA ARG A 64 -1.56 -9.60 16.24
C ARG A 64 -0.19 -9.16 16.80
N PRO A 65 0.49 -9.93 17.66
CA PRO A 65 1.80 -9.54 18.20
C PRO A 65 2.89 -9.40 17.12
N TYR A 66 2.69 -10.00 15.95
CA TYR A 66 3.65 -10.05 14.85
C TYR A 66 3.42 -8.99 13.77
N VAL A 67 2.40 -8.12 13.91
CA VAL A 67 2.05 -7.09 12.91
C VAL A 67 3.24 -6.21 12.55
N THR A 68 3.94 -5.66 13.54
CA THR A 68 5.10 -4.79 13.32
C THR A 68 6.23 -5.53 12.60
N HIS A 69 6.49 -6.79 12.97
CA HIS A 69 7.50 -7.62 12.32
C HIS A 69 7.10 -7.94 10.86
N ALA A 70 5.82 -8.26 10.62
CA ALA A 70 5.31 -8.51 9.28
C ALA A 70 5.48 -7.28 8.38
N ILE A 71 5.13 -6.09 8.88
CA ILE A 71 5.29 -4.83 8.16
C ILE A 71 6.77 -4.54 7.85
N PHE A 72 7.65 -4.75 8.84
CA PHE A 72 9.09 -4.59 8.66
C PHE A 72 9.62 -5.50 7.54
N LEU A 73 9.24 -6.78 7.53
CA LEU A 73 9.63 -7.73 6.49
C LEU A 73 9.05 -7.36 5.11
N LEU A 74 7.79 -6.91 5.04
CA LEU A 74 7.19 -6.42 3.80
C LEU A 74 7.95 -5.21 3.24
N LEU A 75 8.39 -4.30 4.11
CA LEU A 75 9.22 -3.16 3.71
C LEU A 75 10.61 -3.60 3.24
N CYS A 76 11.27 -4.53 3.95
CA CYS A 76 12.56 -5.10 3.53
C CYS A 76 12.48 -5.69 2.13
N ILE A 77 11.48 -6.53 1.87
CA ILE A 77 11.27 -7.16 0.55
C ILE A 77 11.02 -6.08 -0.52
N SER A 78 10.26 -5.05 -0.18
CA SER A 78 9.96 -3.95 -1.09
C SER A 78 11.21 -3.12 -1.42
N PHE A 79 12.01 -2.72 -0.43
CA PHE A 79 13.26 -1.98 -0.64
C PHE A 79 14.32 -2.82 -1.37
N MET A 80 14.36 -4.13 -1.13
CA MET A 80 15.27 -5.03 -1.84
C MET A 80 15.07 -5.02 -3.35
N ARG A 81 13.87 -4.69 -3.83
CA ARG A 81 13.49 -4.64 -5.26
C ARG A 81 13.69 -3.27 -5.91
N VAL A 82 13.92 -2.21 -5.14
CA VAL A 82 14.11 -0.86 -5.69
C VAL A 82 15.41 -0.80 -6.47
N ASP A 83 15.32 -0.46 -7.77
CA ASP A 83 16.49 -0.25 -8.61
C ASP A 83 17.04 1.17 -8.46
N VAL A 84 18.16 1.29 -7.72
CA VAL A 84 18.80 2.59 -7.44
C VAL A 84 19.38 3.22 -8.72
N ALA A 85 19.74 2.42 -9.73
CA ALA A 85 20.25 2.93 -11.00
C ALA A 85 19.15 3.66 -11.77
N MET A 86 17.93 3.13 -11.76
CA MET A 86 16.74 3.82 -12.30
C MET A 86 16.47 5.14 -11.58
N LEU A 87 16.68 5.20 -10.27
CA LEU A 87 16.47 6.41 -9.48
C LEU A 87 17.40 7.56 -9.93
N ARG A 88 18.68 7.25 -10.21
CA ARG A 88 19.69 8.24 -10.65
C ARG A 88 19.49 8.71 -12.09
N ALA A 89 19.04 7.81 -12.97
CA ALA A 89 18.94 8.11 -14.41
C ALA A 89 17.76 9.03 -14.79
N HIS A 90 16.73 9.16 -13.93
CA HIS A 90 15.45 9.75 -14.34
C HIS A 90 15.05 11.01 -13.58
N LEU A 91 15.97 11.75 -12.96
CA LEU A 91 15.73 13.09 -12.38
C LEU A 91 15.45 14.18 -13.45
N ARG A 92 14.86 13.79 -14.58
CA ARG A 92 14.64 14.70 -15.74
C ARG A 92 13.51 15.73 -15.53
N ARG A 93 12.65 15.55 -14.51
CA ARG A 93 11.56 16.51 -14.20
C ARG A 93 11.45 16.73 -12.69
N PRO A 94 12.45 17.38 -12.08
CA PRO A 94 12.51 17.57 -10.63
C PRO A 94 11.30 18.35 -10.10
N ALA A 95 10.79 19.32 -10.86
CA ALA A 95 9.64 20.13 -10.45
C ALA A 95 8.36 19.30 -10.28
N LEU A 96 8.07 18.35 -11.18
CA LEU A 96 6.90 17.49 -11.08
C LEU A 96 7.00 16.53 -9.88
N VAL A 97 8.19 15.95 -9.66
CA VAL A 97 8.44 15.07 -8.50
C VAL A 97 8.30 15.84 -7.20
N LEU A 98 8.89 17.05 -7.11
CA LEU A 98 8.78 17.91 -5.93
C LEU A 98 7.33 18.32 -5.66
N ALA A 99 6.59 18.74 -6.69
CA ALA A 99 5.18 19.08 -6.57
C ALA A 99 4.33 17.89 -6.10
N ALA A 100 4.54 16.69 -6.69
CA ALA A 100 3.83 15.48 -6.31
C ALA A 100 4.21 15.02 -4.89
N THR A 101 5.47 15.17 -4.49
CA THR A 101 5.93 14.89 -3.12
C THR A 101 5.29 15.86 -2.13
N ALA A 102 5.33 17.18 -2.40
CA ALA A 102 4.69 18.18 -1.55
C ALA A 102 3.18 17.98 -1.44
N TRP A 103 2.51 17.66 -2.56
CA TRP A 103 1.10 17.28 -2.56
C TRP A 103 0.83 16.09 -1.64
N THR A 104 1.62 15.03 -1.78
CA THR A 104 1.44 13.77 -1.06
C THR A 104 1.71 13.90 0.44
N THR A 105 2.76 14.64 0.83
CA THR A 105 3.27 14.66 2.22
C THR A 105 2.87 15.90 3.00
N ILE A 106 2.42 16.96 2.35
CA ILE A 106 2.06 18.22 2.99
C ILE A 106 0.59 18.58 2.70
N ALA A 107 0.23 18.73 1.41
CA ALA A 107 -1.09 19.24 1.06
C ALA A 107 -2.21 18.26 1.44
N VAL A 108 -2.07 16.96 1.13
CA VAL A 108 -3.10 15.95 1.46
C VAL A 108 -3.33 15.87 2.97
N PRO A 109 -2.32 15.69 3.84
CA PRO A 109 -2.54 15.69 5.30
C PRO A 109 -3.12 17.02 5.80
N GLY A 110 -2.63 18.15 5.28
CA GLY A 110 -3.13 19.47 5.65
C GLY A 110 -4.61 19.66 5.30
N LEU A 111 -5.02 19.25 4.10
CA LEU A 111 -6.43 19.33 3.66
C LEU A 111 -7.34 18.40 4.47
N VAL A 112 -6.89 17.20 4.79
CA VAL A 112 -7.67 16.25 5.63
C VAL A 112 -7.81 16.81 7.04
N GLY A 113 -6.73 17.28 7.66
CA GLY A 113 -6.77 17.83 9.01
C GLY A 113 -7.58 19.13 9.11
N LEU A 114 -7.39 20.04 8.14
CA LEU A 114 -8.17 21.27 8.07
C LEU A 114 -9.65 20.97 7.79
N GLY A 115 -9.94 20.05 6.88
CA GLY A 115 -11.30 19.60 6.58
C GLY A 115 -12.00 19.03 7.82
N ALA A 116 -11.32 18.19 8.60
CA ALA A 116 -11.86 17.65 9.85
C ALA A 116 -12.21 18.76 10.86
N ARG A 117 -11.33 19.76 11.02
CA ARG A 117 -11.58 20.92 11.90
C ARG A 117 -12.73 21.80 11.43
N LEU A 118 -12.76 22.14 10.13
CA LEU A 118 -13.79 23.02 9.57
C LEU A 118 -15.19 22.39 9.61
N THR A 119 -15.26 21.06 9.54
CA THR A 119 -16.52 20.30 9.62
C THR A 119 -16.89 19.90 11.04
N GLY A 120 -16.00 20.09 12.03
CA GLY A 120 -16.20 19.67 13.42
C GLY A 120 -16.11 18.15 13.63
N VAL A 121 -15.66 17.39 12.64
CA VAL A 121 -15.53 15.92 12.72
C VAL A 121 -14.45 15.54 13.72
N ASP A 122 -13.41 16.35 13.88
CA ASP A 122 -12.35 16.15 14.88
C ASP A 122 -12.89 16.09 16.32
N ALA A 123 -13.86 16.95 16.66
CA ALA A 123 -14.52 16.93 17.95
C ALA A 123 -15.61 15.85 18.06
N ALA A 124 -16.39 15.63 17.00
CA ALA A 124 -17.51 14.68 16.99
C ALA A 124 -17.07 13.20 16.89
N ALA A 125 -15.98 12.93 16.21
CA ALA A 125 -15.46 11.57 15.95
C ALA A 125 -13.91 11.56 15.94
N PRO A 126 -13.26 11.77 17.09
CA PRO A 126 -11.80 11.89 17.19
C PRO A 126 -11.06 10.65 16.70
N ASP A 127 -11.56 9.44 16.99
CA ASP A 127 -11.00 8.19 16.52
C ASP A 127 -11.01 8.06 14.98
N LEU A 128 -12.08 8.54 14.34
CA LEU A 128 -12.20 8.54 12.88
C LEU A 128 -11.26 9.59 12.27
N THR A 129 -11.17 10.75 12.89
CA THR A 129 -10.21 11.78 12.48
C THR A 129 -8.78 11.26 12.57
N LEU A 130 -8.43 10.57 13.67
CA LEU A 130 -7.13 9.90 13.80
C LEU A 130 -6.90 8.91 12.66
N ALA A 131 -7.89 8.08 12.33
CA ALA A 131 -7.78 7.11 11.23
C ALA A 131 -7.48 7.77 9.88
N LEU A 132 -8.24 8.83 9.55
CA LEU A 132 -8.06 9.62 8.32
C LEU A 132 -6.71 10.34 8.29
N MET A 133 -6.27 10.89 9.43
CA MET A 133 -4.97 11.56 9.53
C MET A 133 -3.81 10.58 9.41
N LEU A 134 -3.88 9.40 10.04
CA LEU A 134 -2.87 8.35 9.86
C LEU A 134 -2.81 7.88 8.40
N GLN A 135 -3.96 7.74 7.73
CA GLN A 135 -3.98 7.45 6.29
C GLN A 135 -3.36 8.58 5.47
N ALA A 136 -3.74 9.83 5.73
CA ALA A 136 -3.27 10.98 4.97
C ALA A 136 -1.75 11.21 5.14
N THR A 137 -1.19 10.97 6.33
CA THR A 137 0.23 11.13 6.62
C THR A 137 1.08 9.92 6.23
N ALA A 138 0.46 8.76 5.97
CA ALA A 138 1.17 7.55 5.54
C ALA A 138 1.90 7.77 4.20
N SER A 139 3.04 7.08 4.00
CA SER A 139 3.70 7.04 2.69
C SER A 139 2.82 6.36 1.64
N PRO A 140 3.06 6.59 0.34
CA PRO A 140 2.45 5.76 -0.69
C PRO A 140 2.86 4.28 -0.55
N MET A 141 2.03 3.38 -1.07
CA MET A 141 2.28 1.95 -1.03
C MET A 141 3.48 1.56 -1.89
N MET A 142 4.40 0.76 -1.35
CA MET A 142 5.62 0.31 -2.05
C MET A 142 5.36 -0.48 -3.35
N ALA A 143 4.17 -1.07 -3.50
CA ALA A 143 3.77 -1.77 -4.72
C ALA A 143 3.31 -0.82 -5.85
N SER A 144 3.09 0.47 -5.59
CA SER A 144 2.56 1.43 -6.57
C SER A 144 3.36 1.51 -7.88
N PRO A 145 4.72 1.48 -7.89
CA PRO A 145 5.49 1.48 -9.14
C PRO A 145 5.25 0.22 -9.98
N ALA A 146 5.15 -0.95 -9.34
CA ALA A 146 4.86 -2.20 -10.04
C ALA A 146 3.43 -2.20 -10.62
N LEU A 147 2.46 -1.66 -9.89
CA LEU A 147 1.09 -1.50 -10.38
C LEU A 147 1.03 -0.50 -11.55
N ALA A 148 1.76 0.61 -11.48
CA ALA A 148 1.88 1.56 -12.59
C ALA A 148 2.44 0.89 -13.84
N ALA A 149 3.52 0.11 -13.70
CA ALA A 149 4.10 -0.64 -14.80
C ALA A 149 3.12 -1.65 -15.40
N LEU A 150 2.39 -2.41 -14.57
CA LEU A 150 1.36 -3.36 -15.03
C LEU A 150 0.22 -2.68 -15.81
N MET A 151 -0.11 -1.45 -15.47
CA MET A 151 -1.13 -0.65 -16.15
C MET A 151 -0.57 0.17 -17.32
N GLY A 152 0.74 0.07 -17.60
CA GLY A 152 1.41 0.82 -18.66
C GLY A 152 1.48 2.32 -18.40
N LEU A 153 1.47 2.73 -17.13
CA LEU A 153 1.63 4.11 -16.66
C LEU A 153 3.10 4.43 -16.36
N ASP A 154 3.41 5.70 -16.07
CA ASP A 154 4.78 6.16 -15.75
C ASP A 154 5.25 5.63 -14.37
N ALA A 155 5.74 4.39 -14.38
CA ALA A 155 6.23 3.69 -13.18
C ALA A 155 7.48 4.38 -12.59
N THR A 156 8.28 5.05 -13.41
CA THR A 156 9.48 5.75 -12.96
C THR A 156 9.13 6.99 -12.14
N LEU A 157 8.18 7.80 -12.62
CA LEU A 157 7.66 8.94 -11.88
C LEU A 157 7.09 8.50 -10.53
N VAL A 158 6.31 7.42 -10.52
CA VAL A 158 5.74 6.85 -9.30
C VAL A 158 6.84 6.40 -8.35
N LEU A 159 7.87 5.69 -8.83
CA LEU A 159 8.97 5.21 -7.99
C LEU A 159 9.74 6.35 -7.32
N ILE A 160 10.12 7.38 -8.08
CA ILE A 160 10.88 8.51 -7.55
C ILE A 160 10.04 9.28 -6.52
N THR A 161 8.78 9.56 -6.85
CA THR A 161 7.87 10.27 -5.94
C THR A 161 7.58 9.45 -4.67
N LEU A 162 7.43 8.12 -4.81
CA LEU A 162 7.28 7.21 -3.68
C LEU A 162 8.48 7.28 -2.74
N VAL A 163 9.71 7.17 -3.27
CA VAL A 163 10.93 7.16 -2.45
C VAL A 163 11.11 8.50 -1.74
N THR A 164 10.95 9.61 -2.45
CA THR A 164 11.06 10.95 -1.85
C THR A 164 9.97 11.21 -0.80
N SER A 165 8.73 10.83 -1.08
CA SER A 165 7.63 10.95 -0.12
C SER A 165 7.88 10.10 1.13
N THR A 166 8.30 8.83 0.95
CA THR A 166 8.55 7.91 2.07
C THR A 166 9.69 8.39 2.97
N ALA A 167 10.76 8.95 2.37
CA ALA A 167 11.88 9.52 3.13
C ALA A 167 11.47 10.73 3.99
N LEU A 168 10.43 11.46 3.59
CA LEU A 168 9.93 12.62 4.34
C LEU A 168 8.92 12.27 5.43
N VAL A 169 8.28 11.10 5.38
CA VAL A 169 7.24 10.69 6.35
C VAL A 169 7.70 10.80 7.81
N PRO A 170 8.92 10.39 8.20
CA PRO A 170 9.39 10.55 9.58
C PRO A 170 9.45 11.99 10.09
N LEU A 171 9.51 12.95 9.17
CA LEU A 171 9.50 14.39 9.49
C LEU A 171 8.09 14.98 9.42
N THR A 172 7.34 14.65 8.36
CA THR A 172 6.02 15.25 8.11
C THR A 172 4.93 14.66 8.99
N ALA A 173 4.90 13.34 9.21
CA ALA A 173 3.86 12.71 10.03
C ALA A 173 3.84 13.22 11.49
N PRO A 174 4.98 13.41 12.19
CA PRO A 174 5.00 14.02 13.52
C PRO A 174 4.46 15.45 13.57
N VAL A 175 4.74 16.25 12.55
CA VAL A 175 4.21 17.63 12.47
C VAL A 175 2.70 17.62 12.38
N PHE A 176 2.13 16.81 11.51
CA PHE A 176 0.67 16.67 11.38
C PHE A 176 0.04 16.01 12.60
N ALA A 177 0.71 15.05 13.23
CA ALA A 177 0.28 14.47 14.50
C ALA A 177 0.17 15.54 15.59
N TYR A 178 1.20 16.40 15.73
CA TYR A 178 1.20 17.50 16.70
C TYR A 178 0.05 18.49 16.44
N VAL A 179 -0.15 18.88 15.16
CA VAL A 179 -1.12 19.91 14.79
C VAL A 179 -2.56 19.43 14.86
N PHE A 180 -2.85 18.19 14.44
CA PHE A 180 -4.22 17.74 14.18
C PHE A 180 -4.68 16.53 15.00
N MET A 181 -3.78 15.70 15.54
CA MET A 181 -4.18 14.49 16.26
C MET A 181 -4.27 14.71 17.78
N GLY A 182 -3.50 15.68 18.31
CA GLY A 182 -3.55 16.02 19.74
C GLY A 182 -3.34 14.82 20.65
N GLU A 183 -4.13 14.73 21.72
CA GLU A 183 -4.09 13.63 22.71
C GLU A 183 -4.71 12.32 22.22
N THR A 184 -5.42 12.33 21.07
CA THR A 184 -6.04 11.11 20.50
C THR A 184 -4.97 10.09 20.07
N LEU A 185 -3.78 10.58 19.74
CA LEU A 185 -2.62 9.72 19.52
C LEU A 185 -1.86 9.56 20.85
N SER A 186 -1.83 8.34 21.37
CA SER A 186 -1.14 7.99 22.63
C SER A 186 0.39 8.13 22.63
N LEU A 187 0.98 8.52 21.48
CA LEU A 187 2.41 8.68 21.27
C LEU A 187 2.79 10.16 21.11
N SER A 188 3.92 10.55 21.69
CA SER A 188 4.47 11.87 21.38
C SER A 188 4.87 11.97 19.91
N PRO A 189 4.72 13.14 19.26
CA PRO A 189 5.15 13.34 17.86
C PRO A 189 6.60 12.96 17.61
N ALA A 190 7.51 13.29 18.55
CA ALA A 190 8.91 12.91 18.43
C ALA A 190 9.11 11.40 18.45
N THR A 191 8.40 10.68 19.32
CA THR A 191 8.44 9.21 19.38
C THR A 191 7.91 8.60 18.07
N LEU A 192 6.83 9.13 17.52
CA LEU A 192 6.29 8.69 16.22
C LEU A 192 7.34 8.84 15.10
N GLY A 193 7.99 10.02 15.02
CA GLY A 193 9.04 10.29 14.04
C GLY A 193 10.23 9.35 14.16
N LEU A 194 10.72 9.14 15.39
CA LEU A 194 11.83 8.22 15.66
C LEU A 194 11.49 6.77 15.31
N LYS A 195 10.30 6.29 15.65
CA LYS A 195 9.84 4.94 15.30
C LYS A 195 9.72 4.78 13.77
N LEU A 196 9.12 5.76 13.07
CA LEU A 196 9.03 5.74 11.60
C LEU A 196 10.43 5.74 10.97
N ALA A 197 11.34 6.60 11.43
CA ALA A 197 12.72 6.63 10.96
C ALA A 197 13.44 5.31 11.22
N GLY A 198 13.30 4.74 12.43
CA GLY A 198 13.91 3.47 12.80
C GLY A 198 13.41 2.29 11.95
N ILE A 199 12.09 2.18 11.73
CA ILE A 199 11.50 1.13 10.89
C ILE A 199 12.01 1.27 9.45
N LEU A 200 11.97 2.48 8.87
CA LEU A 200 12.38 2.71 7.48
C LEU A 200 13.89 2.51 7.30
N ALA A 201 14.70 3.08 8.17
CA ALA A 201 16.16 2.94 8.13
C ALA A 201 16.59 1.49 8.35
N GLY A 202 15.99 0.80 9.33
CA GLY A 202 16.24 -0.61 9.59
C GLY A 202 15.85 -1.50 8.42
N ALA A 203 14.68 -1.29 7.82
CA ALA A 203 14.25 -2.05 6.64
C ALA A 203 15.14 -1.78 5.42
N LEU A 204 15.57 -0.54 5.21
CA LEU A 204 16.51 -0.18 4.13
C LEU A 204 17.90 -0.79 4.37
N ALA A 205 18.41 -0.74 5.60
CA ALA A 205 19.69 -1.36 5.95
C ALA A 205 19.67 -2.87 5.76
N ALA A 206 18.61 -3.55 6.22
CA ALA A 206 18.42 -4.98 6.03
C ALA A 206 18.32 -5.35 4.55
N ALA A 207 17.52 -4.61 3.77
CA ALA A 207 17.40 -4.80 2.32
C ALA A 207 18.75 -4.61 1.60
N THR A 208 19.53 -3.61 2.01
CA THR A 208 20.86 -3.34 1.45
C THR A 208 21.82 -4.45 1.81
N ALA A 209 21.85 -4.93 3.04
CA ALA A 209 22.67 -6.05 3.48
C ALA A 209 22.35 -7.32 2.67
N ILE A 210 21.07 -7.64 2.49
CA ILE A 210 20.64 -8.79 1.66
C ILE A 210 21.14 -8.62 0.22
N ARG A 211 21.03 -7.42 -0.37
CA ARG A 211 21.54 -7.16 -1.74
C ARG A 211 23.04 -7.29 -1.85
N LEU A 212 23.81 -6.88 -0.84
CA LEU A 212 25.27 -7.00 -0.82
C LEU A 212 25.71 -8.46 -0.69
N VAL A 213 25.01 -9.25 0.14
CA VAL A 213 25.35 -10.66 0.39
C VAL A 213 24.97 -11.55 -0.79
N PHE A 214 23.75 -11.42 -1.30
CA PHE A 214 23.21 -12.34 -2.34
C PHE A 214 23.33 -11.81 -3.77
N GLY A 215 23.54 -10.52 -3.95
CA GLY A 215 23.57 -9.85 -5.24
C GLY A 215 22.18 -9.65 -5.85
N ILE A 216 22.04 -8.61 -6.68
CA ILE A 216 20.76 -8.22 -7.30
C ILE A 216 20.27 -9.29 -8.30
N GLU A 217 21.20 -9.96 -8.99
CA GLU A 217 20.85 -10.97 -9.99
C GLU A 217 20.24 -12.22 -9.35
N THR A 218 20.75 -12.65 -8.20
CA THR A 218 20.18 -13.76 -7.43
C THR A 218 18.76 -13.42 -6.96
N ILE A 219 18.54 -12.19 -6.50
CA ILE A 219 17.22 -11.70 -6.08
C ILE A 219 16.23 -11.71 -7.26
N ARG A 220 16.68 -11.25 -8.45
CA ARG A 220 15.86 -11.28 -9.67
C ARG A 220 15.53 -12.71 -10.10
N ARG A 221 16.49 -13.62 -10.06
CA ARG A 221 16.31 -15.03 -10.40
C ARG A 221 15.31 -15.73 -9.48
N HIS A 222 15.28 -15.36 -8.17
CA HIS A 222 14.37 -15.93 -7.17
C HIS A 222 13.14 -15.06 -6.92
N ARG A 223 12.72 -14.26 -7.91
CA ARG A 223 11.57 -13.36 -7.75
C ARG A 223 10.31 -14.10 -7.33
N ALA A 224 9.96 -15.22 -7.97
CA ALA A 224 8.72 -15.94 -7.69
C ALA A 224 8.63 -16.48 -6.25
N PRO A 225 9.64 -17.18 -5.68
CA PRO A 225 9.58 -17.58 -4.28
C PRO A 225 9.62 -16.40 -3.30
N ILE A 226 10.31 -15.29 -3.63
CA ILE A 226 10.28 -14.07 -2.81
C ILE A 226 8.88 -13.44 -2.82
N ASP A 227 8.20 -13.44 -3.96
CA ASP A 227 6.80 -12.99 -4.07
C ASP A 227 5.87 -13.89 -3.26
N GLY A 228 6.06 -15.20 -3.29
CA GLY A 228 5.31 -16.13 -2.47
C GLY A 228 5.52 -15.92 -0.98
N PHE A 229 6.75 -15.72 -0.54
CA PHE A 229 7.07 -15.38 0.84
C PHE A 229 6.43 -14.05 1.27
N ASN A 230 6.48 -13.03 0.41
CA ASN A 230 5.79 -11.76 0.63
C ASN A 230 4.27 -11.96 0.83
N ILE A 231 3.65 -12.85 0.07
CA ILE A 231 2.22 -13.18 0.21
C ILE A 231 1.94 -13.90 1.54
N CYS A 232 2.83 -14.77 2.00
CA CYS A 232 2.70 -15.39 3.32
C CYS A 232 2.77 -14.36 4.46
N ILE A 233 3.71 -13.41 4.39
CA ILE A 233 3.81 -12.32 5.37
C ILE A 233 2.56 -11.43 5.30
N LEU A 234 2.09 -11.12 4.09
CA LEU A 234 0.85 -10.36 3.89
C LEU A 234 -0.36 -11.10 4.51
N PHE A 235 -0.40 -12.43 4.47
CA PHE A 235 -1.45 -13.21 5.13
C PHE A 235 -1.40 -13.03 6.65
N VAL A 236 -0.23 -13.08 7.28
CA VAL A 236 -0.08 -12.82 8.72
C VAL A 236 -0.56 -11.40 9.05
N PHE A 237 -0.14 -10.41 8.29
CA PHE A 237 -0.54 -9.02 8.46
C PHE A 237 -2.05 -8.83 8.29
N ALA A 238 -2.62 -9.34 7.19
CA ALA A 238 -4.05 -9.23 6.89
C ALA A 238 -4.91 -9.94 7.94
N SER A 239 -4.49 -11.14 8.39
CA SER A 239 -5.20 -11.89 9.43
C SER A 239 -5.24 -11.13 10.75
N ALA A 240 -4.13 -10.53 11.16
CA ALA A 240 -4.08 -9.71 12.36
C ALA A 240 -5.02 -8.50 12.31
N ILE A 241 -5.09 -7.83 11.16
CA ILE A 241 -6.00 -6.67 10.98
C ILE A 241 -7.47 -7.12 10.92
N MET A 242 -7.74 -8.28 10.33
CA MET A 242 -9.10 -8.79 10.13
C MET A 242 -9.61 -9.69 11.27
N ALA A 243 -8.86 -9.81 12.40
CA ALA A 243 -9.17 -10.73 13.49
C ALA A 243 -10.61 -10.60 14.00
N HIS A 244 -11.09 -9.39 14.19
CA HIS A 244 -12.45 -9.10 14.68
C HIS A 244 -13.45 -8.74 13.58
N PHE A 245 -13.02 -8.70 12.32
CA PHE A 245 -13.82 -8.21 11.19
C PHE A 245 -15.22 -8.83 11.12
N LEU A 246 -15.31 -10.16 11.20
CA LEU A 246 -16.58 -10.86 11.08
C LEU A 246 -17.49 -10.59 12.29
N ALA A 247 -16.93 -10.56 13.49
CA ALA A 247 -17.68 -10.25 14.72
C ALA A 247 -18.22 -8.82 14.67
N ASP A 248 -17.40 -7.84 14.28
CA ASP A 248 -17.80 -6.46 14.14
C ASP A 248 -18.83 -6.25 13.02
N LEU A 249 -18.70 -6.98 11.90
CA LEU A 249 -19.64 -6.94 10.80
C LEU A 249 -21.03 -7.45 11.24
N LEU A 250 -21.09 -8.50 12.03
CA LEU A 250 -22.34 -9.06 12.54
C LEU A 250 -22.94 -8.19 13.65
N ALA A 251 -22.09 -7.59 14.51
CA ALA A 251 -22.55 -6.74 15.61
C ALA A 251 -23.01 -5.34 15.16
N THR A 252 -22.30 -4.75 14.18
CA THR A 252 -22.56 -3.35 13.76
C THR A 252 -22.47 -3.20 12.22
N PRO A 253 -23.35 -3.86 11.44
CA PRO A 253 -23.25 -3.93 9.98
C PRO A 253 -23.31 -2.56 9.30
N PHE A 254 -24.16 -1.66 9.76
CA PHE A 254 -24.29 -0.32 9.19
C PHE A 254 -23.05 0.55 9.44
N ARG A 255 -22.43 0.43 10.62
CA ARG A 255 -21.16 1.11 10.92
C ARG A 255 -20.04 0.60 10.02
N MET A 256 -19.93 -0.71 9.86
CA MET A 256 -18.94 -1.33 8.98
C MET A 256 -19.14 -0.91 7.52
N LEU A 257 -20.39 -0.91 7.05
CA LEU A 257 -20.72 -0.41 5.71
C LEU A 257 -20.34 1.07 5.54
N GLY A 258 -20.65 1.91 6.52
CA GLY A 258 -20.29 3.33 6.52
C GLY A 258 -18.78 3.54 6.42
N LEU A 259 -17.98 2.78 7.20
CA LEU A 259 -16.51 2.83 7.14
C LEU A 259 -15.96 2.32 5.80
N ALA A 260 -16.57 1.28 5.21
CA ALA A 260 -16.21 0.79 3.88
C ALA A 260 -16.48 1.84 2.81
N VAL A 261 -17.69 2.43 2.80
CA VAL A 261 -18.04 3.51 1.87
C VAL A 261 -17.08 4.69 2.01
N LEU A 262 -16.76 5.08 3.25
CA LEU A 262 -15.80 6.16 3.52
C LEU A 262 -14.40 5.80 2.98
N ALA A 263 -13.91 4.57 3.17
CA ALA A 263 -12.61 4.15 2.68
C ALA A 263 -12.53 4.22 1.13
N PHE A 264 -13.57 3.77 0.44
CA PHE A 264 -13.67 3.92 -1.02
C PHE A 264 -13.80 5.39 -1.45
N ALA A 265 -14.61 6.19 -0.73
CA ALA A 265 -14.77 7.61 -1.01
C ALA A 265 -13.45 8.37 -0.89
N VAL A 266 -12.68 8.12 0.18
CA VAL A 266 -11.35 8.71 0.38
C VAL A 266 -10.39 8.26 -0.72
N PHE A 267 -10.40 6.97 -1.08
CA PHE A 267 -9.58 6.45 -2.17
C PHE A 267 -9.85 7.17 -3.49
N PHE A 268 -11.12 7.26 -3.92
CA PHE A 268 -11.49 7.91 -5.17
C PHE A 268 -11.34 9.44 -5.12
N LEU A 269 -11.54 10.06 -3.96
CA LEU A 269 -11.30 11.49 -3.75
C LEU A 269 -9.81 11.83 -3.94
N LEU A 270 -8.92 11.07 -3.32
CA LEU A 270 -7.48 11.24 -3.47
C LEU A 270 -7.02 10.98 -4.91
N LEU A 271 -7.56 9.95 -5.55
CA LEU A 271 -7.31 9.65 -6.95
C LEU A 271 -7.74 10.82 -7.84
N GLY A 272 -9.00 11.23 -7.75
CA GLY A 272 -9.60 12.25 -8.60
C GLY A 272 -8.99 13.63 -8.41
N THR A 273 -8.80 14.07 -7.16
CA THR A 273 -8.17 15.36 -6.84
C THR A 273 -6.73 15.42 -7.34
N THR A 274 -5.97 14.34 -7.18
CA THR A 274 -4.59 14.26 -7.69
C THR A 274 -4.58 14.28 -9.22
N MET A 275 -5.45 13.51 -9.87
CA MET A 275 -5.56 13.53 -11.34
C MET A 275 -5.94 14.91 -11.87
N LEU A 276 -6.84 15.60 -11.22
CA LEU A 276 -7.26 16.95 -11.58
C LEU A 276 -6.11 17.96 -11.41
N LEU A 277 -5.39 17.88 -10.29
CA LEU A 277 -4.27 18.78 -10.00
C LEU A 277 -3.13 18.61 -11.02
N PHE A 278 -2.80 17.37 -11.36
CA PHE A 278 -1.68 17.06 -12.26
C PHE A 278 -2.11 16.84 -13.71
N ARG A 279 -3.34 17.25 -14.11
CA ARG A 279 -3.87 17.06 -15.48
C ARG A 279 -2.96 17.66 -16.56
N ASN A 280 -2.28 18.76 -16.26
CA ASN A 280 -1.37 19.44 -17.17
C ASN A 280 -0.02 18.71 -17.37
N ALA A 281 0.30 17.71 -16.52
CA ALA A 281 1.48 16.87 -16.70
C ALA A 281 1.27 15.74 -17.72
N GLY A 282 0.06 15.61 -18.26
CA GLY A 282 -0.37 14.54 -19.16
C GLY A 282 -1.24 13.51 -18.44
N ARG A 283 -2.20 12.92 -19.17
CA ARG A 283 -3.23 12.03 -18.61
C ARG A 283 -2.63 10.77 -17.92
N GLU A 284 -1.63 10.16 -18.55
CA GLU A 284 -0.97 8.96 -18.01
C GLU A 284 -0.24 9.24 -16.70
N ARG A 285 0.47 10.38 -16.60
CA ARG A 285 1.18 10.81 -15.39
C ARG A 285 0.22 11.22 -14.28
N ALA A 286 -0.84 11.94 -14.62
CA ALA A 286 -1.89 12.31 -13.67
C ALA A 286 -2.54 11.07 -13.05
N MET A 287 -2.86 10.05 -13.88
CA MET A 287 -3.39 8.77 -13.41
C MET A 287 -2.38 8.01 -12.55
N ALA A 288 -1.12 7.97 -12.95
CA ALA A 288 -0.03 7.32 -12.20
C ALA A 288 0.14 7.93 -10.80
N LEU A 289 0.20 9.26 -10.73
CA LEU A 289 0.28 9.99 -9.46
C LEU A 289 -1.00 9.83 -8.62
N GLY A 290 -2.17 9.91 -9.24
CA GLY A 290 -3.45 9.72 -8.56
C GLY A 290 -3.56 8.36 -7.91
N MET A 291 -3.22 7.29 -8.64
CA MET A 291 -3.15 5.93 -8.12
C MET A 291 -2.16 5.83 -6.95
N MET A 292 -0.95 6.37 -7.10
CA MET A 292 0.06 6.33 -6.05
C MET A 292 -0.41 7.04 -4.78
N VAL A 293 -1.01 8.22 -4.90
CA VAL A 293 -1.47 9.03 -3.77
C VAL A 293 -2.67 8.39 -3.06
N SER A 294 -3.54 7.70 -3.77
CA SER A 294 -4.69 7.01 -3.18
C SER A 294 -4.30 5.69 -2.48
N LEU A 295 -3.20 5.05 -2.89
CA LEU A 295 -2.67 3.83 -2.29
C LEU A 295 -1.71 4.15 -1.15
N ARG A 296 -2.22 4.24 0.08
CA ARG A 296 -1.43 4.59 1.26
C ARG A 296 -0.92 3.37 2.01
N ASN A 297 0.33 3.42 2.46
CA ASN A 297 0.96 2.38 3.29
C ASN A 297 0.55 2.56 4.76
N MET A 298 -0.70 2.29 5.04
CA MET A 298 -1.22 2.42 6.42
C MET A 298 -0.54 1.44 7.38
N GLY A 299 -0.02 0.31 6.88
CA GLY A 299 0.74 -0.63 7.69
C GLY A 299 1.95 0.01 8.36
N LEU A 300 2.70 0.88 7.67
CA LEU A 300 3.81 1.60 8.27
C LEU A 300 3.38 2.44 9.49
N MET A 301 2.24 3.13 9.41
CA MET A 301 1.70 3.91 10.52
C MET A 301 1.26 2.99 11.67
N LEU A 302 0.64 1.85 11.37
CA LEU A 302 0.25 0.86 12.37
C LEU A 302 1.47 0.28 13.11
N ALA A 303 2.56 0.00 12.39
CA ALA A 303 3.81 -0.45 13.00
C ALA A 303 4.42 0.62 13.92
N ALA A 304 4.42 1.88 13.50
CA ALA A 304 4.98 2.98 14.29
C ALA A 304 4.15 3.29 15.55
N THR A 305 2.83 3.07 15.50
CA THR A 305 1.94 3.20 16.67
C THR A 305 1.89 1.93 17.53
N GLU A 306 2.61 0.86 17.13
CA GLU A 306 2.60 -0.45 17.82
C GLU A 306 1.19 -1.02 18.04
N GLY A 307 0.24 -0.67 17.18
CA GLY A 307 -1.16 -1.05 17.30
C GLY A 307 -1.93 -0.38 18.45
N ALA A 308 -1.31 0.56 19.17
CA ALA A 308 -1.96 1.35 20.22
C ALA A 308 -2.86 2.44 19.61
N ILE A 309 -3.92 2.02 18.92
CA ILE A 309 -4.90 2.88 18.26
C ILE A 309 -6.32 2.49 18.68
N PRO A 310 -7.27 3.45 18.73
CA PRO A 310 -8.66 3.18 19.07
C PRO A 310 -9.33 2.18 18.13
N GLY A 311 -10.38 1.49 18.62
CA GLY A 311 -11.10 0.47 17.89
C GLY A 311 -11.69 0.97 16.55
N THR A 312 -12.23 2.18 16.51
CA THR A 312 -12.75 2.80 15.27
C THR A 312 -11.64 3.00 14.23
N THR A 313 -10.48 3.47 14.69
CA THR A 313 -9.29 3.62 13.84
C THR A 313 -8.87 2.28 13.28
N TRP A 314 -8.84 1.23 14.11
CA TRP A 314 -8.51 -0.13 13.67
C TRP A 314 -9.49 -0.65 12.61
N LEU A 315 -10.80 -0.48 12.84
CA LEU A 315 -11.84 -0.89 11.87
C LEU A 315 -11.70 -0.16 10.54
N TYR A 316 -11.43 1.15 10.58
CA TYR A 316 -11.17 1.90 9.36
C TYR A 316 -9.93 1.38 8.60
N PHE A 317 -8.85 1.02 9.32
CA PHE A 317 -7.69 0.36 8.70
C PHE A 317 -8.09 -0.93 7.99
N ALA A 318 -8.90 -1.77 8.64
CA ALA A 318 -9.40 -2.99 8.03
C ALA A 318 -10.22 -2.69 6.75
N MET A 319 -11.13 -1.71 6.80
CA MET A 319 -11.92 -1.32 5.63
C MET A 319 -11.07 -0.74 4.49
N SER A 320 -10.04 0.01 4.80
CA SER A 320 -9.16 0.59 3.78
C SER A 320 -8.35 -0.44 2.98
N GLN A 321 -8.20 -1.69 3.50
CA GLN A 321 -7.55 -2.75 2.75
C GLN A 321 -8.34 -3.13 1.48
N PHE A 322 -9.67 -2.99 1.48
CA PHE A 322 -10.48 -3.33 0.31
C PHE A 322 -10.16 -2.44 -0.90
N PRO A 323 -10.30 -1.10 -0.86
CA PRO A 323 -9.92 -0.28 -2.01
C PRO A 323 -8.45 -0.42 -2.39
N ILE A 324 -7.53 -0.60 -1.42
CA ILE A 324 -6.10 -0.77 -1.69
C ILE A 324 -5.83 -2.05 -2.51
N HIS A 325 -6.38 -3.19 -2.10
CA HIS A 325 -6.12 -4.46 -2.77
C HIS A 325 -6.97 -4.68 -4.03
N LEU A 326 -8.12 -4.00 -4.14
CA LEU A 326 -8.96 -4.01 -5.33
C LEU A 326 -8.56 -2.95 -6.37
N ALA A 327 -7.66 -2.02 -6.02
CA ALA A 327 -7.22 -0.95 -6.91
C ALA A 327 -6.78 -1.44 -8.30
N PRO A 328 -5.98 -2.52 -8.45
CA PRO A 328 -5.58 -2.99 -9.78
C PRO A 328 -6.77 -3.37 -10.66
N GLN A 329 -7.78 -4.03 -10.09
CA GLN A 329 -8.99 -4.44 -10.80
C GLN A 329 -9.87 -3.24 -11.15
N LEU A 330 -10.00 -2.29 -10.21
CA LEU A 330 -10.83 -1.11 -10.38
C LEU A 330 -10.23 -0.11 -11.38
N LEU A 331 -8.91 0.06 -11.37
CA LEU A 331 -8.25 1.11 -12.15
C LEU A 331 -7.79 0.65 -13.54
N ARG A 332 -7.58 -0.64 -13.75
CA ARG A 332 -7.13 -1.18 -15.02
C ARG A 332 -7.99 -0.77 -16.22
N PRO A 333 -9.35 -0.86 -16.17
CA PRO A 333 -10.19 -0.43 -17.29
C PRO A 333 -10.04 1.07 -17.62
N PHE A 334 -9.82 1.89 -16.59
CA PHE A 334 -9.58 3.33 -16.78
C PHE A 334 -8.23 3.60 -17.42
N ALA A 335 -7.17 2.92 -16.99
CA ALA A 335 -5.85 3.04 -17.57
C ALA A 335 -5.82 2.58 -19.04
N GLU A 336 -6.52 1.50 -19.38
CA GLU A 336 -6.64 1.02 -20.74
C GLU A 336 -7.40 2.01 -21.64
N ARG A 337 -8.49 2.61 -21.17
CA ARG A 337 -9.23 3.66 -21.89
C ARG A 337 -8.39 4.93 -22.10
N LEU A 338 -7.61 5.35 -21.09
CA LEU A 338 -6.75 6.53 -21.21
C LEU A 338 -5.67 6.35 -22.28
N ARG A 339 -5.12 5.14 -22.41
CA ARG A 339 -4.11 4.82 -23.43
C ARG A 339 -4.70 4.65 -24.82
N ALA A 340 -5.93 4.16 -24.92
CA ALA A 340 -6.63 4.00 -26.19
C ALA A 340 -7.16 5.34 -26.76
N ALA A 341 -7.30 6.38 -25.93
CA ALA A 341 -7.77 7.67 -26.35
C ALA A 341 -6.72 8.38 -27.23
N PRO A 342 -7.12 9.05 -28.34
CA PRO A 342 -6.21 9.80 -29.18
C PRO A 342 -5.43 10.84 -28.35
N ARG A 343 -4.12 10.90 -28.54
CA ARG A 343 -3.29 11.92 -27.90
C ARG A 343 -3.64 13.29 -28.45
N PRO A 344 -3.77 14.34 -27.61
CA PRO A 344 -3.99 15.70 -28.10
C PRO A 344 -2.86 16.11 -29.05
N PRO A 345 -3.17 16.84 -30.14
CA PRO A 345 -2.13 17.39 -31.01
C PRO A 345 -1.22 18.33 -30.19
N GLY A 346 0.09 18.05 -30.19
CA GLY A 346 1.12 18.80 -29.44
C GLY A 346 1.96 18.01 -28.42
N GLU A 347 1.56 16.82 -28.04
CA GLU A 347 2.32 16.00 -27.09
C GLU A 347 3.50 15.24 -27.75
N ASN A 348 3.49 15.11 -29.08
CA ASN A 348 4.56 14.46 -29.85
C ASN A 348 5.78 15.35 -30.13
N ASP A 349 5.65 16.68 -30.12
CA ASP A 349 6.77 17.55 -30.49
C ASP A 349 7.85 17.71 -29.40
N GLN A 350 7.53 17.40 -28.16
CA GLN A 350 8.51 17.47 -27.06
C GLN A 350 9.37 16.22 -26.88
N ALA A 351 8.99 15.09 -27.48
CA ALA A 351 9.76 13.85 -27.44
C ALA A 351 10.79 13.74 -28.59
N LEU A 352 10.61 14.50 -29.66
CA LEU A 352 11.46 14.49 -30.86
C LEU A 352 12.52 15.60 -30.89
N ILE A 353 12.46 16.60 -30.01
CA ILE A 353 13.46 17.65 -29.90
C ILE A 353 14.50 17.29 -28.83
N SER A 354 15.27 16.25 -29.06
CA SER A 354 16.61 16.10 -28.49
C SER A 354 17.54 15.67 -29.62
N PRO A 355 18.28 16.59 -30.25
CA PRO A 355 19.36 16.18 -31.13
C PRO A 355 20.40 15.46 -30.28
N ALA A 356 20.82 14.29 -30.76
CA ALA A 356 22.10 13.71 -30.39
C ALA A 356 23.17 14.80 -30.52
N ARG A 357 23.82 15.16 -29.45
CA ARG A 357 25.10 15.86 -29.48
C ARG A 357 26.16 14.87 -29.08
N ASP A 358 26.99 14.66 -30.01
CA ASP A 358 28.27 13.96 -30.00
C ASP A 358 29.15 14.26 -28.78
#